data_1d236aaa4f18c933bb656f34c0b63822
#
_entry.id   1d236aaa4f18c933bb656f34c0b63822
#
_cell.length_a   1.000
_cell.length_b   1.000
_cell.length_c   1.000
_cell.angle_alpha   90.00
_cell.angle_beta   90.00
_cell.angle_gamma   90.00
#
_symmetry.space_group_name_H-M   'P 1'
#
loop_
_entity.id
_entity.type
_entity.pdbx_description
1 polymer ?
#
loop_
_entity_poly.entity_id
_entity_poly.type
_entity_poly.pdbx_seq_one_letter_code
_entity_poly.pdbx_strand_id
1 'polypeptide(L)'
;ADAEERFKEINEAYGVLSDPQKRGRYDQFGRAGLGEMGGMPDYATMDFSDIFEQFFGFNMGGGGRSRRPRRGRDLQVRLDLTFDEAVFGVEKTIEVTRNETCGTCHGSGAEPGTSPQRCSTCEGRGEVRQVRQTIFGSMMQAGQCPACGCRAALINTPCHTCRASGLERKTVKKTVQVPAGVDSGTQIRLAGEGEPGILSGPQGNLYLLLEVKAHKFFKRRENDILLNLDINVAQAVLGAEVEVPTVDGNAKLKIPPGTQPGKVFTLK
;
A
#
# COMPACT_ATOMS: atom_id res chain seq x y z
N ALA A 1 -14.88 23.96 -23.50
CA ALA A 1 -15.73 24.75 -22.58
C ALA A 1 -17.18 24.25 -22.56
N ASP A 2 -17.83 24.15 -23.71
CA ASP A 2 -19.27 23.79 -23.85
C ASP A 2 -19.59 22.34 -23.39
N ALA A 3 -18.71 21.38 -23.62
CA ALA A 3 -18.92 19.98 -23.22
C ALA A 3 -18.81 19.77 -21.69
N GLU A 4 -17.98 20.55 -21.06
CA GLU A 4 -17.77 20.48 -19.59
C GLU A 4 -18.95 21.12 -18.85
N GLU A 5 -19.48 22.24 -19.36
CA GLU A 5 -20.66 22.88 -18.78
C GLU A 5 -21.91 21.99 -18.91
N ARG A 6 -22.13 21.38 -20.06
CA ARG A 6 -23.23 20.42 -20.25
C ARG A 6 -23.10 19.18 -19.37
N PHE A 7 -21.86 18.70 -19.14
CA PHE A 7 -21.64 17.57 -18.26
C PHE A 7 -21.99 17.93 -16.80
N LYS A 8 -21.64 19.13 -16.34
CA LYS A 8 -22.01 19.63 -15.02
C LYS A 8 -23.53 19.73 -14.84
N GLU A 9 -24.24 20.30 -15.84
CA GLU A 9 -25.69 20.39 -15.81
C GLU A 9 -26.39 19.02 -15.77
N ILE A 10 -25.91 18.06 -16.57
CA ILE A 10 -26.46 16.70 -16.59
C ILE A 10 -26.23 16.00 -15.24
N ASN A 11 -25.04 16.14 -14.64
CA ASN A 11 -24.76 15.56 -13.33
C ASN A 11 -25.58 16.19 -12.21
N GLU A 12 -25.81 17.51 -12.25
CA GLU A 12 -26.67 18.19 -11.29
C GLU A 12 -28.13 17.69 -11.42
N ALA A 13 -28.65 17.64 -12.63
CA ALA A 13 -29.98 17.12 -12.90
C ALA A 13 -30.13 15.65 -12.47
N TYR A 14 -29.15 14.80 -12.77
CA TYR A 14 -29.15 13.40 -12.37
C TYR A 14 -29.09 13.24 -10.85
N GLY A 15 -28.30 14.04 -10.15
CA GLY A 15 -28.19 14.02 -8.67
C GLY A 15 -29.50 14.39 -7.97
N VAL A 16 -30.36 15.16 -8.60
CA VAL A 16 -31.69 15.51 -8.09
C VAL A 16 -32.74 14.47 -8.47
N LEU A 17 -32.76 14.03 -9.72
CA LEU A 17 -33.80 13.14 -10.25
C LEU A 17 -33.64 11.68 -9.87
N SER A 18 -32.40 11.24 -9.56
CA SER A 18 -32.12 9.87 -9.15
C SER A 18 -32.59 9.54 -7.72
N ASP A 19 -32.79 10.54 -6.88
CA ASP A 19 -33.24 10.38 -5.51
C ASP A 19 -34.73 10.78 -5.38
N PRO A 20 -35.64 9.85 -5.02
CA PRO A 20 -37.06 10.14 -4.88
C PRO A 20 -37.39 11.26 -3.89
N GLN A 21 -36.59 11.42 -2.83
CA GLN A 21 -36.79 12.47 -1.83
C GLN A 21 -36.39 13.84 -2.35
N LYS A 22 -35.27 13.93 -3.06
CA LYS A 22 -34.79 15.17 -3.67
C LYS A 22 -35.71 15.59 -4.81
N ARG A 23 -36.16 14.63 -5.62
CA ARG A 23 -37.12 14.85 -6.68
C ARG A 23 -38.44 15.42 -6.12
N GLY A 24 -38.97 14.82 -5.05
CA GLY A 24 -40.19 15.32 -4.41
C GLY A 24 -40.05 16.74 -3.86
N ARG A 25 -38.91 17.12 -3.33
CA ARG A 25 -38.63 18.50 -2.91
C ARG A 25 -38.45 19.45 -4.09
N TYR A 26 -37.84 19.01 -5.15
CA TYR A 26 -37.71 19.78 -6.37
C TYR A 26 -39.06 20.02 -7.04
N ASP A 27 -39.92 19.00 -7.08
CA ASP A 27 -41.28 19.10 -7.66
C ASP A 27 -42.18 20.04 -6.86
N GLN A 28 -41.97 20.19 -5.53
CA GLN A 28 -42.75 21.07 -4.67
C GLN A 28 -42.20 22.50 -4.58
N PHE A 29 -40.89 22.66 -4.56
CA PHE A 29 -40.24 23.95 -4.23
C PHE A 29 -39.29 24.45 -5.32
N GLY A 30 -39.18 23.74 -6.47
CA GLY A 30 -38.26 24.08 -7.55
C GLY A 30 -36.78 24.07 -7.10
N ARG A 31 -35.95 24.86 -7.74
CA ARG A 31 -34.55 25.06 -7.36
C ARG A 31 -34.35 25.56 -5.93
N ALA A 32 -35.27 26.35 -5.41
CA ALA A 32 -35.23 26.86 -4.02
C ALA A 32 -35.37 25.74 -2.97
N GLY A 33 -36.05 24.64 -3.28
CA GLY A 33 -36.18 23.47 -2.42
C GLY A 33 -34.96 22.62 -2.28
N LEU A 34 -33.93 22.85 -3.08
CA LEU A 34 -32.64 22.17 -3.04
C LEU A 34 -31.63 22.86 -2.09
N GLY A 35 -32.06 23.98 -1.44
CA GLY A 35 -31.28 24.65 -0.40
C GLY A 35 -30.33 25.68 -0.96
N GLU A 36 -30.82 26.91 -1.04
CA GLU A 36 -30.01 28.12 -1.07
C GLU A 36 -29.29 28.25 0.30
N MET A 37 -28.18 27.58 0.46
CA MET A 37 -27.25 27.91 1.52
C MET A 37 -26.28 28.93 0.94
N GLY A 38 -26.73 30.21 1.06
CA GLY A 38 -25.95 31.34 0.61
C GLY A 38 -24.54 31.38 1.15
N GLY A 39 -23.60 31.72 0.31
CA GLY A 39 -22.26 32.13 0.66
C GLY A 39 -21.23 30.99 0.65
N MET A 40 -20.91 30.43 -0.51
CA MET A 40 -19.73 29.61 -0.66
C MET A 40 -18.66 30.33 -1.48
N PRO A 41 -17.42 30.38 -0.97
CA PRO A 41 -16.29 30.86 -1.76
C PRO A 41 -15.94 29.89 -2.87
N ASP A 42 -15.41 30.44 -3.93
CA ASP A 42 -14.93 29.89 -5.20
C ASP A 42 -14.14 28.57 -5.04
N TYR A 43 -14.78 27.42 -5.38
CA TYR A 43 -14.18 26.07 -5.33
C TYR A 43 -13.79 25.54 -6.72
N ALA A 44 -12.98 26.29 -7.43
CA ALA A 44 -12.47 25.84 -8.73
C ALA A 44 -11.31 24.82 -8.63
N THR A 45 -10.88 24.40 -7.44
CA THR A 45 -9.65 23.59 -7.27
C THR A 45 -9.75 22.43 -6.28
N MET A 46 -10.94 22.08 -5.76
CA MET A 46 -11.07 20.93 -4.87
C MET A 46 -11.74 19.72 -5.54
N ASP A 47 -11.12 18.56 -5.34
CA ASP A 47 -11.55 17.26 -5.88
C ASP A 47 -12.96 16.92 -5.38
N PHE A 48 -13.89 16.74 -6.28
CA PHE A 48 -15.33 16.55 -6.04
C PHE A 48 -15.64 15.29 -5.23
N SER A 49 -14.69 14.35 -5.21
CA SER A 49 -14.79 13.08 -4.48
C SER A 49 -14.75 13.27 -2.96
N ASP A 50 -13.90 14.15 -2.46
CA ASP A 50 -13.72 14.39 -1.02
C ASP A 50 -14.89 15.18 -0.43
N ILE A 51 -15.50 16.08 -1.20
CA ILE A 51 -16.69 16.85 -0.78
C ILE A 51 -17.93 15.94 -0.72
N PHE A 52 -18.02 15.00 -1.64
CA PHE A 52 -19.14 14.05 -1.68
C PHE A 52 -19.10 13.09 -0.47
N GLU A 53 -17.93 12.56 -0.09
CA GLU A 53 -17.78 11.74 1.10
C GLU A 53 -18.03 12.52 2.39
N GLN A 54 -17.60 13.77 2.46
CA GLN A 54 -17.75 14.60 3.65
C GLN A 54 -19.20 15.07 3.87
N PHE A 55 -19.95 15.32 2.80
CA PHE A 55 -21.33 15.80 2.90
C PHE A 55 -22.35 14.66 2.97
N PHE A 56 -22.14 13.56 2.25
CA PHE A 56 -23.04 12.39 2.28
C PHE A 56 -22.71 11.40 3.40
N GLY A 57 -21.43 11.26 3.77
CA GLY A 57 -21.02 10.43 4.89
C GLY A 57 -21.48 10.95 6.25
N PHE A 58 -21.72 12.26 6.39
CA PHE A 58 -22.04 12.86 7.68
C PHE A 58 -23.54 12.83 8.04
N ASN A 59 -24.44 12.75 7.07
CA ASN A 59 -25.88 12.95 7.33
C ASN A 59 -26.74 11.67 7.28
N MET A 60 -26.21 10.49 6.91
CA MET A 60 -27.03 9.28 6.80
C MET A 60 -26.66 8.15 7.74
N GLY A 61 -25.97 8.41 8.83
CA GLY A 61 -25.57 7.37 9.75
C GLY A 61 -25.26 7.88 11.14
N GLY A 62 -26.26 8.26 11.91
CA GLY A 62 -26.18 8.32 13.37
C GLY A 62 -26.03 6.91 13.98
N GLY A 63 -25.35 6.01 13.32
CA GLY A 63 -24.93 4.71 13.79
C GLY A 63 -23.52 4.83 14.34
N GLY A 64 -23.33 4.52 15.64
CA GLY A 64 -22.04 4.46 16.28
C GLY A 64 -21.05 3.75 15.36
N ARG A 65 -19.83 4.27 15.27
CA ARG A 65 -18.72 3.62 14.54
C ARG A 65 -18.58 2.22 15.07
N SER A 66 -19.34 1.29 14.47
CA SER A 66 -19.21 -0.13 14.77
C SER A 66 -17.75 -0.46 14.52
N ARG A 67 -17.13 -1.17 15.44
CA ARG A 67 -15.78 -1.69 15.31
C ARG A 67 -15.72 -2.53 14.05
N ARG A 68 -15.44 -1.86 12.92
CA ARG A 68 -15.21 -2.59 11.67
C ARG A 68 -13.83 -3.20 11.75
N PRO A 69 -13.66 -4.45 11.33
CA PRO A 69 -12.38 -5.05 11.14
C PRO A 69 -11.51 -4.13 10.27
N ARG A 70 -10.33 -3.80 10.75
CA ARG A 70 -9.38 -2.97 9.98
C ARG A 70 -8.30 -3.84 9.45
N ARG A 71 -7.97 -3.63 8.19
CA ARG A 71 -6.85 -4.31 7.53
C ARG A 71 -5.54 -3.96 8.23
N GLY A 72 -4.65 -4.96 8.33
CA GLY A 72 -3.30 -4.79 8.81
C GLY A 72 -2.46 -3.87 7.91
N ARG A 73 -1.37 -3.38 8.44
CA ARG A 73 -0.45 -2.52 7.68
C ARG A 73 0.29 -3.34 6.64
N ASP A 74 0.51 -2.72 5.50
CA ASP A 74 1.40 -3.27 4.49
C ASP A 74 2.86 -3.05 4.93
N LEU A 75 3.72 -4.01 4.62
CA LEU A 75 5.15 -3.96 4.90
C LEU A 75 5.92 -3.82 3.59
N GLN A 76 7.05 -3.14 3.65
CA GLN A 76 7.97 -3.03 2.52
C GLN A 76 9.36 -3.46 2.96
N VAL A 77 9.99 -4.35 2.19
CA VAL A 77 11.33 -4.86 2.41
C VAL A 77 12.12 -4.74 1.11
N ARG A 78 13.38 -4.33 1.20
CA ARG A 78 14.30 -4.32 0.06
C ARG A 78 14.95 -5.69 -0.07
N LEU A 79 15.07 -6.16 -1.30
CA LEU A 79 15.73 -7.41 -1.64
C LEU A 79 16.84 -7.14 -2.65
N ASP A 80 18.07 -7.30 -2.20
CA ASP A 80 19.25 -7.16 -3.06
C ASP A 80 19.42 -8.40 -3.92
N LEU A 81 19.58 -8.19 -5.21
CA LEU A 81 19.84 -9.21 -6.21
C LEU A 81 21.20 -8.95 -6.85
N THR A 82 21.92 -10.00 -7.19
CA THR A 82 23.03 -9.93 -8.12
C THR A 82 22.52 -9.76 -9.54
N PHE A 83 23.37 -9.36 -10.45
CA PHE A 83 23.00 -9.21 -11.86
C PHE A 83 22.51 -10.52 -12.47
N ASP A 84 23.23 -11.62 -12.19
CA ASP A 84 22.87 -12.96 -12.67
C ASP A 84 21.53 -13.44 -12.10
N GLU A 85 21.29 -13.22 -10.81
CA GLU A 85 20.00 -13.53 -10.18
C GLU A 85 18.83 -12.76 -10.82
N ALA A 86 19.08 -11.51 -11.24
CA ALA A 86 18.06 -10.71 -11.91
C ALA A 86 17.79 -11.16 -13.36
N VAL A 87 18.82 -11.64 -14.06
CA VAL A 87 18.70 -12.14 -15.44
C VAL A 87 17.99 -13.49 -15.50
N PHE A 88 18.44 -14.45 -14.69
CA PHE A 88 17.92 -15.83 -14.73
C PHE A 88 16.72 -16.07 -13.82
N GLY A 89 16.48 -15.16 -12.89
CA GLY A 89 15.56 -15.39 -11.80
C GLY A 89 16.17 -16.25 -10.69
N VAL A 90 15.60 -16.19 -9.52
CA VAL A 90 16.10 -16.91 -8.35
C VAL A 90 14.99 -17.17 -7.34
N GLU A 91 15.11 -18.26 -6.63
CA GLU A 91 14.34 -18.52 -5.42
C GLU A 91 15.16 -18.08 -4.21
N LYS A 92 14.68 -17.07 -3.48
CA LYS A 92 15.42 -16.46 -2.37
C LYS A 92 14.62 -16.46 -1.07
N THR A 93 15.23 -16.87 0.00
CA THR A 93 14.60 -16.82 1.33
C THR A 93 14.91 -15.49 1.98
N ILE A 94 13.87 -14.78 2.37
CA ILE A 94 13.95 -13.50 3.08
C ILE A 94 13.51 -13.66 4.53
N GLU A 95 14.07 -12.86 5.42
CA GLU A 95 13.64 -12.74 6.80
C GLU A 95 12.86 -11.46 6.99
N VAL A 96 11.60 -11.59 7.38
CA VAL A 96 10.72 -10.45 7.63
C VAL A 96 10.35 -10.42 9.09
N THR A 97 10.67 -9.31 9.76
CA THR A 97 10.24 -9.09 11.14
C THR A 97 8.92 -8.34 11.12
N ARG A 98 7.87 -9.00 11.62
CA ARG A 98 6.52 -8.43 11.69
C ARG A 98 5.85 -8.76 13.01
N ASN A 99 4.78 -8.04 13.30
CA ASN A 99 3.89 -8.43 14.38
C ASN A 99 3.02 -9.59 13.90
N GLU A 100 2.90 -10.62 14.70
CA GLU A 100 1.98 -11.73 14.50
C GLU A 100 1.02 -11.84 15.68
N THR A 101 -0.10 -12.52 15.50
CA THR A 101 -1.01 -12.80 16.59
C THR A 101 -0.26 -13.63 17.64
N CYS A 102 -0.29 -13.20 18.89
CA CYS A 102 0.39 -13.88 19.97
C CYS A 102 -0.07 -15.34 20.09
N GLY A 103 0.88 -16.26 20.01
CA GLY A 103 0.60 -17.70 20.06
C GLY A 103 0.03 -18.17 21.41
N THR A 104 0.33 -17.44 22.50
CA THR A 104 -0.13 -17.80 23.85
C THR A 104 -1.58 -17.39 24.11
N CYS A 105 -1.95 -16.15 23.75
CA CYS A 105 -3.30 -15.63 24.03
C CYS A 105 -4.21 -15.54 22.80
N HIS A 106 -3.73 -15.95 21.64
CA HIS A 106 -4.47 -15.92 20.37
C HIS A 106 -5.13 -14.57 20.06
N GLY A 107 -4.42 -13.48 20.38
CA GLY A 107 -4.87 -12.11 20.13
C GLY A 107 -5.76 -11.50 21.21
N SER A 108 -6.17 -12.22 22.25
CA SER A 108 -7.03 -11.69 23.33
C SER A 108 -6.28 -10.70 24.23
N GLY A 109 -4.97 -10.83 24.35
CA GLY A 109 -4.14 -10.06 25.27
C GLY A 109 -4.26 -10.50 26.74
N ALA A 110 -5.19 -11.39 27.07
CA ALA A 110 -5.37 -11.94 28.42
C ALA A 110 -4.59 -13.24 28.61
N GLU A 111 -4.21 -13.54 29.82
CA GLU A 111 -3.55 -14.80 30.17
C GLU A 111 -4.47 -15.99 29.85
N PRO A 112 -3.95 -17.12 29.32
CA PRO A 112 -4.72 -18.33 29.10
C PRO A 112 -5.50 -18.77 30.35
N GLY A 113 -6.77 -19.08 30.19
CA GLY A 113 -7.67 -19.38 31.31
C GLY A 113 -8.38 -18.16 31.89
N THR A 114 -8.04 -16.94 31.48
CA THR A 114 -8.75 -15.72 31.83
C THR A 114 -9.40 -15.11 30.60
N SER A 115 -10.56 -14.45 30.78
CA SER A 115 -11.25 -13.77 29.68
C SER A 115 -11.25 -12.26 29.89
N PRO A 116 -11.10 -11.47 28.82
CA PRO A 116 -11.26 -10.03 28.89
C PRO A 116 -12.68 -9.68 29.36
N GLN A 117 -12.80 -8.83 30.38
CA GLN A 117 -14.10 -8.38 30.89
C GLN A 117 -14.58 -7.17 30.08
N ARG A 118 -15.88 -7.11 29.82
CA ARG A 118 -16.48 -5.96 29.14
C ARG A 118 -16.25 -4.70 29.97
N CYS A 119 -15.75 -3.65 29.35
CA CYS A 119 -15.49 -2.38 30.02
C CYS A 119 -16.82 -1.75 30.45
N SER A 120 -16.99 -1.50 31.74
CA SER A 120 -18.19 -0.86 32.32
C SER A 120 -18.33 0.61 31.91
N THR A 121 -17.23 1.32 31.72
CA THR A 121 -17.23 2.76 31.38
C THR A 121 -17.77 3.05 29.98
N CYS A 122 -17.47 2.20 29.02
CA CYS A 122 -17.92 2.37 27.63
C CYS A 122 -18.88 1.27 27.18
N GLU A 123 -19.27 0.36 28.07
CA GLU A 123 -20.14 -0.76 27.76
C GLU A 123 -19.72 -1.57 26.53
N GLY A 124 -18.40 -1.75 26.39
CA GLY A 124 -17.83 -2.46 25.24
C GLY A 124 -17.77 -1.66 23.94
N ARG A 125 -18.07 -0.36 23.94
CA ARG A 125 -17.99 0.49 22.74
C ARG A 125 -16.57 0.95 22.43
N GLY A 126 -15.69 1.03 23.42
CA GLY A 126 -14.32 1.51 23.27
C GLY A 126 -14.22 3.03 23.20
N GLU A 127 -15.33 3.73 23.06
CA GLU A 127 -15.43 5.19 22.96
C GLU A 127 -16.45 5.70 23.99
N VAL A 128 -16.21 6.88 24.50
CA VAL A 128 -17.14 7.61 25.39
C VAL A 128 -17.50 8.93 24.75
N ARG A 129 -18.77 9.33 24.86
CA ARG A 129 -19.23 10.64 24.39
C ARG A 129 -18.98 11.66 25.48
N GLN A 130 -18.18 12.66 25.19
CA GLN A 130 -17.94 13.80 26.08
C GLN A 130 -18.62 15.04 25.50
N VAL A 131 -19.38 15.71 26.31
CA VAL A 131 -19.95 17.02 25.96
C VAL A 131 -18.91 18.08 26.36
N ARG A 132 -18.35 18.76 25.36
CA ARG A 132 -17.50 19.93 25.58
C ARG A 132 -18.34 21.19 25.35
N GLN A 133 -18.38 22.04 26.37
CA GLN A 133 -18.94 23.38 26.24
C GLN A 133 -17.91 24.26 25.52
N THR A 134 -18.30 24.83 24.41
CA THR A 134 -17.50 25.81 23.65
C THR A 134 -18.24 27.12 23.61
N ILE A 135 -17.57 28.21 23.23
CA ILE A 135 -18.18 29.54 23.07
C ILE A 135 -19.34 29.57 22.05
N PHE A 136 -19.47 28.54 21.20
CA PHE A 136 -20.53 28.37 20.21
C PHE A 136 -21.61 27.37 20.64
N GLY A 137 -21.58 26.90 21.89
CA GLY A 137 -22.54 25.91 22.41
C GLY A 137 -21.90 24.61 22.87
N SER A 138 -22.76 23.65 23.26
CA SER A 138 -22.33 22.33 23.68
C SER A 138 -22.10 21.42 22.46
N MET A 139 -20.88 20.94 22.29
CA MET A 139 -20.51 20.03 21.22
C MET A 139 -20.27 18.62 21.79
N MET A 140 -20.94 17.62 21.23
CA MET A 140 -20.69 16.21 21.57
C MET A 140 -19.50 15.70 20.79
N GLN A 141 -18.43 15.33 21.48
CA GLN A 141 -17.25 14.73 20.89
C GLN A 141 -17.10 13.28 21.36
N ALA A 142 -16.97 12.34 20.43
CA ALA A 142 -16.60 10.98 20.76
C ALA A 142 -15.09 10.92 21.03
N GLY A 143 -14.72 10.45 22.20
CA GLY A 143 -13.33 10.28 22.62
C GLY A 143 -13.02 8.84 22.97
N GLN A 144 -11.74 8.53 23.05
CA GLN A 144 -11.28 7.22 23.51
C GLN A 144 -11.72 6.96 24.95
N CYS A 145 -12.18 5.76 25.25
CA CYS A 145 -12.51 5.40 26.62
C CYS A 145 -11.23 5.39 27.49
N PRO A 146 -11.15 6.21 28.54
CA PRO A 146 -9.94 6.29 29.35
C PRO A 146 -9.65 5.00 30.13
N ALA A 147 -10.70 4.22 30.43
CA ALA A 147 -10.55 2.98 31.21
C ALA A 147 -10.00 1.81 30.38
N CYS A 148 -10.42 1.65 29.12
CA CYS A 148 -9.99 0.52 28.29
C CYS A 148 -9.12 0.92 27.08
N GLY A 149 -8.83 2.21 26.86
CA GLY A 149 -8.00 2.66 25.75
C GLY A 149 -8.48 2.15 24.40
N CYS A 150 -9.76 2.25 24.09
CA CYS A 150 -10.40 1.73 22.86
C CYS A 150 -10.48 0.22 22.72
N ARG A 151 -10.03 -0.59 23.68
CA ARG A 151 -10.11 -2.06 23.61
C ARG A 151 -11.50 -2.61 23.85
N ALA A 152 -12.41 -1.82 24.42
CA ALA A 152 -13.76 -2.18 24.86
C ALA A 152 -13.83 -3.27 25.95
N ALA A 153 -12.71 -3.83 26.28
CA ALA A 153 -12.55 -4.81 27.34
C ALA A 153 -11.41 -4.41 28.28
N LEU A 154 -11.55 -4.78 29.53
CA LEU A 154 -10.53 -4.66 30.55
C LEU A 154 -9.83 -6.02 30.69
N ILE A 155 -8.52 -6.00 30.67
CA ILE A 155 -7.66 -7.19 30.84
C ILE A 155 -7.13 -7.12 32.28
N ASN A 156 -7.69 -7.92 33.18
CA ASN A 156 -7.27 -7.97 34.58
C ASN A 156 -5.91 -8.67 34.72
N THR A 157 -5.71 -9.76 33.97
CA THR A 157 -4.47 -10.52 33.96
C THR A 157 -3.88 -10.45 32.57
N PRO A 158 -2.86 -9.60 32.34
CA PRO A 158 -2.24 -9.45 31.02
C PRO A 158 -1.44 -10.72 30.66
N CYS A 159 -1.51 -11.14 29.42
CA CYS A 159 -0.68 -12.24 28.90
C CYS A 159 0.80 -11.93 29.10
N HIS A 160 1.53 -12.87 29.66
CA HIS A 160 2.97 -12.72 29.97
C HIS A 160 3.81 -12.52 28.70
N THR A 161 3.45 -13.13 27.58
CA THR A 161 4.19 -13.06 26.31
C THR A 161 4.01 -11.71 25.63
N CYS A 162 2.77 -11.25 25.41
CA CYS A 162 2.49 -10.04 24.62
C CYS A 162 2.16 -8.82 25.48
N ARG A 163 2.13 -8.91 26.79
CA ARG A 163 1.81 -7.82 27.74
C ARG A 163 0.53 -7.09 27.37
N ALA A 164 -0.52 -7.86 27.16
CA ALA A 164 -1.86 -7.40 26.76
C ALA A 164 -1.96 -6.79 25.35
N SER A 165 -0.90 -6.77 24.54
CA SER A 165 -0.99 -6.24 23.16
C SER A 165 -1.80 -7.15 22.22
N GLY A 166 -1.85 -8.44 22.50
CA GLY A 166 -2.40 -9.47 21.61
C GLY A 166 -1.49 -9.82 20.43
N LEU A 167 -0.38 -9.09 20.26
CA LEU A 167 0.57 -9.22 19.16
C LEU A 167 1.96 -9.53 19.69
N GLU A 168 2.70 -10.34 18.94
CA GLU A 168 4.07 -10.70 19.23
C GLU A 168 4.94 -10.43 18.02
N ARG A 169 6.09 -9.80 18.23
CA ARG A 169 7.04 -9.52 17.15
C ARG A 169 7.83 -10.79 16.82
N LYS A 170 7.68 -11.29 15.61
CA LYS A 170 8.38 -12.49 15.11
C LYS A 170 9.11 -12.22 13.83
N THR A 171 10.25 -12.89 13.68
CA THR A 171 10.97 -12.95 12.40
C THR A 171 10.57 -14.22 11.69
N VAL A 172 9.93 -14.07 10.55
CA VAL A 172 9.43 -15.17 9.71
C VAL A 172 10.32 -15.30 8.49
N LYS A 173 10.73 -16.51 8.18
CA LYS A 173 11.44 -16.84 6.94
C LYS A 173 10.43 -17.14 5.86
N LYS A 174 10.55 -16.46 4.72
CA LYS A 174 9.67 -16.64 3.58
C LYS A 174 10.48 -16.81 2.32
N THR A 175 10.19 -17.87 1.58
CA THR A 175 10.80 -18.13 0.28
C THR A 175 10.00 -17.44 -0.81
N VAL A 176 10.67 -16.67 -1.65
CA VAL A 176 10.07 -15.89 -2.72
C VAL A 176 10.74 -16.23 -4.04
N GLN A 177 9.93 -16.47 -5.05
CA GLN A 177 10.40 -16.68 -6.42
C GLN A 177 10.47 -15.33 -7.13
N VAL A 178 11.67 -14.95 -7.53
CA VAL A 178 11.93 -13.77 -8.35
C VAL A 178 11.95 -14.22 -9.81
N PRO A 179 11.07 -13.70 -10.68
CA PRO A 179 11.08 -14.07 -12.10
C PRO A 179 12.35 -13.57 -12.80
N ALA A 180 12.68 -14.21 -13.90
CA ALA A 180 13.79 -13.80 -14.77
C ALA A 180 13.50 -12.43 -15.40
N GLY A 181 14.55 -11.63 -15.62
CA GLY A 181 14.45 -10.37 -16.32
C GLY A 181 13.89 -9.21 -15.50
N VAL A 182 13.96 -9.26 -14.17
CA VAL A 182 13.50 -8.15 -13.31
C VAL A 182 14.46 -6.97 -13.36
N ASP A 183 13.90 -5.77 -13.22
CA ASP A 183 14.64 -4.52 -13.14
C ASP A 183 14.74 -4.00 -11.70
N SER A 184 15.76 -3.16 -11.46
CA SER A 184 15.84 -2.42 -10.20
C SER A 184 14.64 -1.50 -10.03
N GLY A 185 14.05 -1.50 -8.82
CA GLY A 185 12.81 -0.77 -8.54
C GLY A 185 11.52 -1.57 -8.79
N THR A 186 11.61 -2.77 -9.37
CA THR A 186 10.45 -3.66 -9.50
C THR A 186 9.93 -4.07 -8.13
N GLN A 187 8.60 -4.06 -7.97
CA GLN A 187 7.93 -4.47 -6.73
C GLN A 187 7.21 -5.80 -6.91
N ILE A 188 7.50 -6.75 -6.04
CA ILE A 188 6.75 -8.01 -5.92
C ILE A 188 5.81 -7.89 -4.72
N ARG A 189 4.50 -8.11 -4.95
CA ARG A 189 3.49 -8.11 -3.89
C ARG A 189 3.19 -9.51 -3.43
N LEU A 190 3.40 -9.78 -2.15
CA LEU A 190 2.97 -11.00 -1.48
C LEU A 190 1.70 -10.69 -0.66
N ALA A 191 0.57 -11.19 -1.13
CA ALA A 191 -0.72 -10.93 -0.52
C ALA A 191 -0.83 -11.62 0.85
N GLY A 192 -1.33 -10.89 1.87
CA GLY A 192 -1.53 -11.44 3.21
C GLY A 192 -0.26 -11.69 4.03
N GLU A 193 0.90 -11.20 3.60
CA GLU A 193 2.17 -11.38 4.31
C GLU A 193 2.63 -10.11 5.05
N GLY A 194 1.72 -9.13 5.21
CA GLY A 194 1.93 -7.93 6.02
C GLY A 194 1.63 -8.15 7.51
N GLU A 195 1.35 -7.07 8.22
CA GLU A 195 0.94 -7.14 9.62
C GLU A 195 -0.51 -7.67 9.77
N PRO A 196 -0.85 -8.30 10.89
CA PRO A 196 -2.21 -8.74 11.18
C PRO A 196 -3.16 -7.55 11.29
N GLY A 197 -4.40 -7.77 10.85
CA GLY A 197 -5.46 -6.79 10.98
C GLY A 197 -5.94 -6.63 12.42
N ILE A 198 -6.58 -5.51 12.69
CA ILE A 198 -7.19 -5.22 13.99
C ILE A 198 -8.62 -5.78 13.99
N LEU A 199 -9.03 -6.36 15.12
CA LEU A 199 -10.39 -6.95 15.30
C LEU A 199 -10.71 -8.02 14.25
N SER A 200 -9.79 -8.96 14.05
CA SER A 200 -9.94 -10.01 13.03
C SER A 200 -10.06 -9.49 11.60
N GLY A 201 -9.53 -8.29 11.35
CA GLY A 201 -9.42 -7.75 10.00
C GLY A 201 -8.43 -8.55 9.15
N PRO A 202 -8.49 -8.43 7.82
CA PRO A 202 -7.55 -9.11 6.94
C PRO A 202 -6.12 -8.61 7.17
N GLN A 203 -5.16 -9.47 6.91
CA GLN A 203 -3.74 -9.10 6.97
C GLN A 203 -3.38 -8.09 5.88
N GLY A 204 -2.33 -7.30 6.11
CA GLY A 204 -1.70 -6.46 5.12
C GLY A 204 -0.96 -7.27 4.06
N ASN A 205 -0.31 -6.61 3.13
CA ASN A 205 0.57 -7.21 2.14
C ASN A 205 2.04 -6.96 2.49
N LEU A 206 2.91 -7.78 1.93
CA LEU A 206 4.34 -7.52 1.90
C LEU A 206 4.76 -7.13 0.49
N TYR A 207 5.42 -6.00 0.36
CA TYR A 207 6.00 -5.51 -0.88
C TYR A 207 7.51 -5.68 -0.82
N LEU A 208 8.05 -6.41 -1.78
CA LEU A 208 9.49 -6.57 -1.96
C LEU A 208 9.94 -5.61 -3.05
N LEU A 209 10.77 -4.65 -2.68
CA LEU A 209 11.43 -3.76 -3.62
C LEU A 209 12.75 -4.40 -4.04
N LEU A 210 12.85 -4.77 -5.29
CA LEU A 210 14.04 -5.41 -5.85
C LEU A 210 15.10 -4.34 -6.16
N GLU A 211 16.32 -4.58 -5.73
CA GLU A 211 17.46 -3.72 -6.00
C GLU A 211 18.57 -4.56 -6.62
N VAL A 212 18.85 -4.34 -7.91
CA VAL A 212 19.87 -5.09 -8.64
C VAL A 212 21.21 -4.40 -8.45
N LYS A 213 22.18 -5.13 -7.90
CA LYS A 213 23.55 -4.62 -7.74
C LYS A 213 24.21 -4.43 -9.09
N ALA A 214 24.96 -3.33 -9.22
CA ALA A 214 25.73 -3.08 -10.43
C ALA A 214 26.75 -4.21 -10.65
N HIS A 215 26.81 -4.72 -11.87
CA HIS A 215 27.81 -5.70 -12.27
C HIS A 215 29.10 -4.99 -12.72
N LYS A 216 30.25 -5.66 -12.54
CA LYS A 216 31.57 -5.11 -12.88
C LYS A 216 31.74 -4.81 -14.38
N PHE A 217 31.18 -5.66 -15.23
CA PHE A 217 31.38 -5.61 -16.67
C PHE A 217 30.08 -5.35 -17.43
N PHE A 218 28.96 -5.89 -16.94
CA PHE A 218 27.68 -5.84 -17.64
C PHE A 218 26.86 -4.63 -17.22
N LYS A 219 26.23 -4.02 -18.23
CA LYS A 219 25.21 -2.99 -18.03
C LYS A 219 23.94 -3.46 -18.74
N ARG A 220 22.81 -3.33 -18.10
CA ARG A 220 21.53 -3.63 -18.72
C ARG A 220 20.94 -2.39 -19.35
N ARG A 221 20.39 -2.55 -20.53
CA ARG A 221 19.59 -1.54 -21.23
C ARG A 221 18.33 -2.23 -21.74
N GLU A 222 17.24 -2.07 -21.03
CA GLU A 222 15.97 -2.75 -21.30
C GLU A 222 16.14 -4.28 -21.35
N ASN A 223 16.02 -4.88 -22.54
CA ASN A 223 16.18 -6.34 -22.76
C ASN A 223 17.60 -6.72 -23.19
N ASP A 224 18.47 -5.76 -23.41
CA ASP A 224 19.83 -6.00 -23.90
C ASP A 224 20.86 -5.89 -22.77
N ILE A 225 21.89 -6.71 -22.84
CA ILE A 225 23.05 -6.67 -21.96
C ILE A 225 24.22 -6.07 -22.74
N LEU A 226 24.75 -4.97 -22.24
CA LEU A 226 25.86 -4.25 -22.83
C LEU A 226 27.15 -4.58 -22.11
N LEU A 227 28.18 -4.88 -22.88
CA LEU A 227 29.54 -5.06 -22.42
C LEU A 227 30.46 -4.13 -23.20
N ASN A 228 31.32 -3.38 -22.52
CA ASN A 228 32.41 -2.68 -23.16
C ASN A 228 33.60 -3.61 -23.26
N LEU A 229 34.03 -3.88 -24.49
CA LEU A 229 35.17 -4.74 -24.80
C LEU A 229 36.35 -3.88 -25.26
N ASP A 230 37.43 -3.91 -24.50
CA ASP A 230 38.69 -3.26 -24.86
C ASP A 230 39.50 -4.20 -25.75
N ILE A 231 39.86 -3.71 -26.93
CA ILE A 231 40.69 -4.42 -27.91
C ILE A 231 41.94 -3.59 -28.22
N ASN A 232 43.03 -4.26 -28.60
CA ASN A 232 44.23 -3.56 -29.01
C ASN A 232 44.14 -3.14 -30.49
N VAL A 233 45.00 -2.18 -30.89
CA VAL A 233 45.00 -1.62 -32.24
C VAL A 233 45.28 -2.67 -33.31
N ALA A 234 46.12 -3.65 -33.04
CA ALA A 234 46.43 -4.73 -34.01
C ALA A 234 45.20 -5.62 -34.25
N GLN A 235 44.45 -5.93 -33.20
CA GLN A 235 43.19 -6.66 -33.33
C GLN A 235 42.11 -5.89 -34.09
N ALA A 236 42.08 -4.58 -33.94
CA ALA A 236 41.13 -3.72 -34.66
C ALA A 236 41.45 -3.63 -36.15
N VAL A 237 42.73 -3.52 -36.50
CA VAL A 237 43.21 -3.37 -37.88
C VAL A 237 43.18 -4.67 -38.66
N LEU A 238 43.74 -5.74 -38.10
CA LEU A 238 43.87 -7.04 -38.77
C LEU A 238 42.61 -7.93 -38.63
N GLY A 239 41.78 -7.58 -37.69
CA GLY A 239 40.69 -8.45 -37.23
C GLY A 239 41.21 -9.54 -36.28
N ALA A 240 40.33 -10.02 -35.43
CA ALA A 240 40.62 -11.08 -34.46
C ALA A 240 39.38 -11.85 -34.04
N GLU A 241 39.59 -13.03 -33.52
CA GLU A 241 38.59 -13.77 -32.77
C GLU A 241 38.91 -13.60 -31.29
N VAL A 242 37.95 -13.06 -30.53
CA VAL A 242 38.14 -12.72 -29.10
C VAL A 242 37.09 -13.46 -28.30
N GLU A 243 37.48 -14.02 -27.16
CA GLU A 243 36.54 -14.59 -26.21
C GLU A 243 35.95 -13.45 -25.36
N VAL A 244 34.62 -13.40 -25.35
CA VAL A 244 33.84 -12.39 -24.66
C VAL A 244 33.00 -13.05 -23.57
N PRO A 245 33.08 -12.59 -22.33
CA PRO A 245 32.20 -13.09 -21.30
C PRO A 245 30.74 -12.70 -21.63
N THR A 246 29.84 -13.65 -21.52
CA THR A 246 28.40 -13.45 -21.58
C THR A 246 27.75 -13.99 -20.31
N VAL A 247 26.48 -13.74 -20.11
CA VAL A 247 25.74 -14.24 -18.91
C VAL A 247 25.66 -15.77 -18.89
N ASP A 248 25.68 -16.40 -20.08
CA ASP A 248 25.60 -17.86 -20.20
C ASP A 248 27.00 -18.53 -20.26
N GLY A 249 28.07 -17.75 -20.14
CA GLY A 249 29.46 -18.23 -20.24
C GLY A 249 30.27 -17.44 -21.25
N ASN A 250 31.38 -18.00 -21.75
CA ASN A 250 32.23 -17.32 -22.74
C ASN A 250 31.75 -17.61 -24.15
N ALA A 251 31.60 -16.56 -24.97
CA ALA A 251 31.29 -16.66 -26.38
C ALA A 251 32.45 -16.11 -27.25
N LYS A 252 32.63 -16.67 -28.45
CA LYS A 252 33.64 -16.18 -29.42
C LYS A 252 33.03 -15.11 -30.29
N LEU A 253 33.64 -13.92 -30.29
CA LEU A 253 33.27 -12.82 -31.15
C LEU A 253 34.33 -12.61 -32.23
N LYS A 254 33.91 -12.66 -33.49
CA LYS A 254 34.77 -12.37 -34.63
C LYS A 254 34.73 -10.87 -34.94
N ILE A 255 35.85 -10.20 -34.77
CA ILE A 255 36.05 -8.77 -35.08
C ILE A 255 36.57 -8.66 -36.50
N PRO A 256 35.85 -7.97 -37.42
CA PRO A 256 36.32 -7.75 -38.78
C PRO A 256 37.51 -6.80 -38.81
N PRO A 257 38.40 -6.94 -39.82
CA PRO A 257 39.49 -5.98 -39.99
C PRO A 257 38.95 -4.57 -40.27
N GLY A 258 39.67 -3.54 -39.77
CA GLY A 258 39.26 -2.18 -39.94
C GLY A 258 38.13 -1.70 -38.98
N THR A 259 37.90 -2.40 -37.91
CA THR A 259 36.88 -2.03 -36.92
C THR A 259 37.23 -0.73 -36.22
N GLN A 260 36.30 0.23 -36.20
CA GLN A 260 36.47 1.55 -35.59
C GLN A 260 36.03 1.53 -34.12
N PRO A 261 36.58 2.41 -33.27
CA PRO A 261 36.12 2.58 -31.88
C PRO A 261 34.64 2.89 -31.80
N GLY A 262 33.96 2.34 -30.81
CA GLY A 262 32.52 2.54 -30.59
C GLY A 262 31.59 1.73 -31.49
N LYS A 263 32.15 0.82 -32.32
CA LYS A 263 31.31 -0.09 -33.12
C LYS A 263 30.63 -1.10 -32.23
N VAL A 264 29.33 -1.25 -32.40
CA VAL A 264 28.49 -2.22 -31.66
C VAL A 264 28.38 -3.53 -32.43
N PHE A 265 28.60 -4.63 -31.74
CA PHE A 265 28.37 -5.99 -32.22
C PHE A 265 27.26 -6.62 -31.40
N THR A 266 26.35 -7.34 -32.06
CA THR A 266 25.25 -8.03 -31.39
C THR A 266 25.49 -9.52 -31.43
N LEU A 267 25.51 -10.15 -30.26
CA LEU A 267 25.48 -11.61 -30.10
C LEU A 267 24.02 -12.00 -29.78
N LYS A 268 23.53 -13.03 -30.40
CA LYS A 268 22.17 -13.58 -30.17
C LYS A 268 22.27 -14.91 -29.45
#